data_6bc3a2cfa83f2f152870a84c7b349b91
#
_entry.id   6bc3a2cfa83f2f152870a84c7b349b91
#
_cell.length_a   1.000
_cell.length_b   1.000
_cell.length_c   1.000
_cell.angle_alpha   90.00
_cell.angle_beta   90.00
_cell.angle_gamma   90.00
#
_symmetry.space_group_name_H-M   'P 1'
#
loop_
_entity.id
_entity.type
_entity.pdbx_description
1 polymer ?
#
loop_
_entity_poly.entity_id
_entity_poly.type
_entity_poly.pdbx_seq_one_letter_code
_entity_poly.pdbx_strand_id
1 'polypeptide(L)'
;MKIKTKKEMNLPQLIEWGFENDVTNTWYRASNVEEYISEVFFDATGLPQFSNTVNKNDTFTVEVEERIDEDTEIIALVELSSRGLLGKTTLYRYHSINDVIANQSVAFYILNDDQTMDLIWKNGKMVE
;
A
#
# COMPACT_ATOMS: atom_id res chain seq x y z
N MET A 1 2.72 1.96 13.73
CA MET A 1 1.83 2.73 12.83
C MET A 1 1.30 1.82 11.75
N LYS A 2 0.06 2.01 11.34
CA LYS A 2 -0.56 1.26 10.24
C LYS A 2 -0.89 2.20 9.10
N ILE A 3 -0.64 1.77 7.88
CA ILE A 3 -0.99 2.52 6.68
C ILE A 3 -1.83 1.66 5.74
N LYS A 4 -2.57 2.32 4.86
CA LYS A 4 -3.29 1.65 3.77
C LYS A 4 -2.42 1.70 2.53
N THR A 5 -2.17 0.54 1.95
CA THR A 5 -1.41 0.41 0.71
C THR A 5 -2.21 -0.39 -0.31
N LYS A 6 -1.89 -0.22 -1.58
CA LYS A 6 -2.49 -1.01 -2.66
C LYS A 6 -1.54 -2.15 -3.01
N LYS A 7 -2.08 -3.37 -3.06
CA LYS A 7 -1.33 -4.55 -3.50
C LYS A 7 -2.03 -5.22 -4.66
N GLU A 8 -1.25 -5.74 -5.59
CA GLU A 8 -1.77 -6.57 -6.67
C GLU A 8 -1.72 -8.02 -6.27
N MET A 9 -2.82 -8.72 -6.47
CA MET A 9 -2.97 -10.13 -6.15
C MET A 9 -3.54 -10.87 -7.34
N ASN A 10 -3.07 -12.10 -7.59
CA ASN A 10 -3.72 -13.00 -8.53
C ASN A 10 -5.00 -13.57 -7.89
N LEU A 11 -5.77 -14.35 -8.64
CA LEU A 11 -7.04 -14.87 -8.14
C LEU A 11 -6.91 -15.73 -6.88
N PRO A 12 -6.00 -16.73 -6.81
CA PRO A 12 -5.85 -17.50 -5.57
C PRO A 12 -5.45 -16.66 -4.36
N GLN A 13 -4.56 -15.69 -4.55
CA GLN A 13 -4.14 -14.79 -3.48
C GLN A 13 -5.27 -13.89 -2.99
N LEU A 14 -6.09 -13.39 -3.91
CA LEU A 14 -7.26 -12.57 -3.57
C LEU A 14 -8.26 -13.35 -2.72
N ILE A 15 -8.53 -14.61 -3.10
CA ILE A 15 -9.49 -15.46 -2.37
C ILE A 15 -8.98 -15.73 -0.96
N GLU A 16 -7.72 -16.13 -0.82
CA GLU A 16 -7.11 -16.40 0.48
C GLU A 16 -7.13 -15.15 1.36
N TRP A 17 -6.72 -14.02 0.80
CA TRP A 17 -6.75 -12.73 1.50
C TRP A 17 -8.17 -12.35 1.93
N GLY A 18 -9.16 -12.56 1.06
CA GLY A 18 -10.55 -12.27 1.36
C GLY A 18 -11.09 -13.09 2.52
N PHE A 19 -10.73 -14.37 2.59
CA PHE A 19 -11.11 -15.23 3.72
C PHE A 19 -10.40 -14.81 5.01
N GLU A 20 -9.12 -14.50 4.95
CA GLU A 20 -8.34 -14.08 6.12
C GLU A 20 -8.83 -12.76 6.71
N ASN A 21 -9.37 -11.87 5.88
CA ASN A 21 -9.80 -10.54 6.28
C ASN A 21 -11.33 -10.40 6.39
N ASP A 22 -12.07 -11.50 6.35
CA ASP A 22 -13.54 -11.54 6.48
C ASP A 22 -14.24 -10.56 5.53
N VAL A 23 -13.78 -10.49 4.28
CA VAL A 23 -14.34 -9.61 3.27
C VAL A 23 -15.76 -10.05 2.91
N THR A 24 -16.71 -9.12 2.90
CA THR A 24 -18.11 -9.34 2.53
C THR A 24 -18.63 -8.19 1.67
N ASN A 25 -19.61 -8.49 0.82
CA ASN A 25 -20.32 -7.49 0.02
C ASN A 25 -19.39 -6.57 -0.78
N THR A 26 -18.31 -7.12 -1.34
CA THR A 26 -17.28 -6.33 -2.01
C THR A 26 -16.95 -6.93 -3.38
N TRP A 27 -16.84 -6.06 -4.37
CA TRP A 27 -16.45 -6.40 -5.73
C TRP A 27 -15.00 -6.02 -5.98
N TYR A 28 -14.29 -6.91 -6.71
CA TYR A 28 -12.94 -6.62 -7.21
C TYR A 28 -12.91 -6.90 -8.70
N ARG A 29 -12.45 -5.93 -9.47
CA ARG A 29 -12.30 -6.06 -10.91
C ARG A 29 -10.83 -6.19 -11.27
N ALA A 30 -10.53 -7.10 -12.21
CA ALA A 30 -9.15 -7.28 -12.67
C ALA A 30 -8.61 -5.99 -13.30
N SER A 31 -7.38 -5.63 -12.92
CA SER A 31 -6.72 -4.41 -13.37
C SER A 31 -5.93 -4.60 -14.66
N ASN A 32 -5.63 -5.85 -15.04
CA ASN A 32 -4.80 -6.17 -16.18
C ASN A 32 -5.57 -6.57 -17.45
N VAL A 33 -6.91 -6.54 -17.40
CA VAL A 33 -7.76 -6.91 -18.56
C VAL A 33 -8.74 -5.80 -18.89
N GLU A 34 -8.83 -5.50 -20.18
CA GLU A 34 -9.76 -4.50 -20.72
C GLU A 34 -10.78 -5.12 -21.69
N GLU A 35 -10.46 -6.29 -22.25
CA GLU A 35 -11.22 -6.92 -23.33
C GLU A 35 -12.44 -7.70 -22.85
N TYR A 36 -12.46 -8.11 -21.60
CA TYR A 36 -13.55 -8.88 -21.00
C TYR A 36 -13.76 -8.51 -19.54
N ILE A 37 -14.91 -8.90 -19.00
CA ILE A 37 -15.21 -8.64 -17.59
C ILE A 37 -14.61 -9.76 -16.74
N SER A 38 -13.68 -9.41 -15.87
CA SER A 38 -13.09 -10.31 -14.89
C SER A 38 -13.33 -9.72 -13.50
N GLU A 39 -14.28 -10.30 -12.77
CA GLU A 39 -14.72 -9.80 -11.47
C GLU A 39 -14.86 -10.92 -10.46
N VAL A 40 -14.53 -10.60 -9.21
CA VAL A 40 -14.78 -11.45 -8.05
C VAL A 40 -15.65 -10.66 -7.09
N PHE A 41 -16.73 -11.29 -6.64
CA PHE A 41 -17.63 -10.70 -5.66
C PHE A 41 -17.65 -11.57 -4.41
N PHE A 42 -17.31 -10.98 -3.27
CA PHE A 42 -17.50 -11.64 -1.98
C PHE A 42 -18.91 -11.30 -1.49
N ASP A 43 -19.75 -12.31 -1.33
CA ASP A 43 -21.15 -12.11 -0.94
C ASP A 43 -21.31 -11.75 0.55
N ALA A 44 -22.55 -11.65 1.01
CA ALA A 44 -22.83 -11.29 2.41
C ALA A 44 -22.30 -12.30 3.42
N THR A 45 -22.06 -13.54 2.99
CA THR A 45 -21.50 -14.62 3.84
C THR A 45 -19.98 -14.75 3.73
N GLY A 46 -19.36 -13.94 2.86
CA GLY A 46 -17.92 -14.00 2.62
C GLY A 46 -17.47 -15.03 1.59
N LEU A 47 -18.41 -15.65 0.87
CA LEU A 47 -18.07 -16.60 -0.19
C LEU A 47 -17.79 -15.86 -1.50
N PRO A 48 -16.70 -16.22 -2.21
CA PRO A 48 -16.40 -15.60 -3.49
C PRO A 48 -17.26 -16.16 -4.61
N GLN A 49 -17.73 -15.26 -5.48
CA GLN A 49 -18.44 -15.59 -6.70
C GLN A 49 -17.69 -14.95 -7.86
N PHE A 50 -17.65 -15.64 -9.00
CA PHE A 50 -16.80 -15.26 -10.12
C PHE A 50 -17.63 -14.97 -11.36
N SER A 51 -17.20 -13.99 -12.15
CA SER A 51 -17.67 -13.84 -13.52
C SER A 51 -17.20 -15.03 -14.38
N ASN A 52 -17.91 -15.31 -15.47
CA ASN A 52 -17.57 -16.44 -16.34
C ASN A 52 -16.20 -16.34 -17.02
N THR A 53 -15.64 -15.16 -17.05
CA THR A 53 -14.39 -14.87 -17.76
C THR A 53 -13.18 -14.67 -16.84
N VAL A 54 -13.37 -14.85 -15.54
CA VAL A 54 -12.25 -14.70 -14.60
C VAL A 54 -11.21 -15.79 -14.83
N ASN A 55 -9.93 -15.41 -14.76
CA ASN A 55 -8.79 -16.31 -14.96
C ASN A 55 -7.90 -16.27 -13.72
N LYS A 56 -7.29 -17.40 -13.39
CA LYS A 56 -6.40 -17.50 -12.21
C LYS A 56 -5.21 -16.55 -12.26
N ASN A 57 -4.80 -16.13 -13.47
CA ASN A 57 -3.66 -15.22 -13.67
C ASN A 57 -4.08 -13.75 -13.76
N ASP A 58 -5.37 -13.45 -13.70
CA ASP A 58 -5.83 -12.07 -13.64
C ASP A 58 -5.36 -11.44 -12.34
N THR A 59 -5.03 -10.16 -12.38
CA THR A 59 -4.55 -9.42 -11.21
C THR A 59 -5.60 -8.44 -10.72
N PHE A 60 -5.73 -8.39 -9.41
CA PHE A 60 -6.70 -7.54 -8.73
C PHE A 60 -5.97 -6.63 -7.76
N THR A 61 -6.32 -5.36 -7.76
CA THR A 61 -5.74 -4.39 -6.82
C THR A 61 -6.61 -4.31 -5.59
N VAL A 62 -6.03 -4.57 -4.43
CA VAL A 62 -6.72 -4.50 -3.14
C VAL A 62 -6.05 -3.47 -2.25
N GLU A 63 -6.84 -2.84 -1.39
CA GLU A 63 -6.34 -1.94 -0.36
C GLU A 63 -6.16 -2.74 0.93
N VAL A 64 -4.94 -2.75 1.44
CA VAL A 64 -4.59 -3.50 2.66
C VAL A 64 -4.05 -2.54 3.72
N GLU A 65 -4.32 -2.86 5.00
CA GLU A 65 -3.65 -2.20 6.11
C GLU A 65 -2.37 -2.94 6.44
N GLU A 66 -1.26 -2.21 6.48
CA GLU A 66 0.04 -2.75 6.86
C GLU A 66 0.59 -2.00 8.06
N ARG A 67 1.16 -2.76 9.00
CA ARG A 67 1.98 -2.17 10.05
C ARG A 67 3.36 -1.87 9.48
N ILE A 68 3.82 -0.64 9.64
CA ILE A 68 5.12 -0.21 9.14
C ILE A 68 6.08 0.11 10.27
N ASP A 69 7.37 -0.09 9.99
CA ASP A 69 8.48 0.28 10.86
C ASP A 69 9.60 0.94 10.02
N GLU A 70 10.76 1.16 10.61
CA GLU A 70 11.88 1.79 9.92
C GLU A 70 12.49 0.92 8.81
N ASP A 71 12.20 -0.38 8.80
CA ASP A 71 12.71 -1.30 7.77
C ASP A 71 11.72 -1.54 6.64
N THR A 72 10.51 -1.01 6.73
CA THR A 72 9.49 -1.18 5.71
C THR A 72 9.83 -0.38 4.45
N GLU A 73 9.86 -1.05 3.30
CA GLU A 73 10.06 -0.38 2.01
C GLU A 73 8.84 0.46 1.65
N ILE A 74 9.06 1.73 1.35
CA ILE A 74 8.03 2.71 1.02
C ILE A 74 8.20 3.12 -0.44
N ILE A 75 7.11 3.08 -1.21
CA ILE A 75 7.14 3.42 -2.64
C ILE A 75 7.57 4.87 -2.87
N ALA A 76 7.03 5.80 -2.10
CA ALA A 76 7.36 7.21 -2.17
C ALA A 76 7.61 7.76 -0.77
N LEU A 77 8.86 7.72 -0.35
CA LEU A 77 9.31 8.16 0.96
C LEU A 77 9.90 9.56 0.85
N VAL A 78 9.40 10.49 1.66
CA VAL A 78 9.91 11.88 1.69
C VAL A 78 10.63 12.12 2.99
N GLU A 79 11.89 12.53 2.89
CA GLU A 79 12.70 12.95 4.04
C GLU A 79 12.69 14.47 4.17
N LEU A 80 12.42 14.95 5.38
CA LEU A 80 12.72 16.32 5.77
C LEU A 80 14.02 16.30 6.58
N SER A 81 15.02 17.03 6.13
CA SER A 81 16.31 17.14 6.82
C SER A 81 16.59 18.57 7.22
N SER A 82 17.48 18.75 8.21
CA SER A 82 17.95 20.07 8.65
C SER A 82 19.10 20.62 7.81
N ARG A 83 19.41 19.98 6.67
CA ARG A 83 20.45 20.42 5.76
C ARG A 83 20.09 21.77 5.14
N GLY A 84 21.08 22.66 5.05
CA GLY A 84 20.88 23.99 4.48
C GLY A 84 20.16 24.96 5.42
N LEU A 85 19.89 26.16 4.94
CA LEU A 85 19.36 27.25 5.75
C LEU A 85 17.90 27.04 6.18
N LEU A 86 17.09 26.46 5.29
CA LEU A 86 15.65 26.27 5.50
C LEU A 86 15.24 24.80 5.57
N GLY A 87 16.23 23.92 5.70
CA GLY A 87 16.01 22.49 5.61
C GLY A 87 15.91 22.03 4.15
N LYS A 88 15.79 20.72 3.96
CA LYS A 88 15.72 20.10 2.63
C LYS A 88 14.76 18.95 2.64
N THR A 89 13.94 18.83 1.59
CA THR A 89 13.10 17.65 1.35
C THR A 89 13.70 16.83 0.22
N THR A 90 13.69 15.51 0.37
CA THR A 90 14.18 14.56 -0.63
C THR A 90 13.17 13.44 -0.79
N LEU A 91 12.86 13.11 -2.04
CA LEU A 91 11.98 11.99 -2.37
C LEU A 91 12.82 10.78 -2.73
N TYR A 92 12.53 9.66 -2.08
CA TYR A 92 13.15 8.36 -2.36
C TYR A 92 12.09 7.40 -2.87
N ARG A 93 12.43 6.62 -3.89
CA ARG A 93 11.53 5.58 -4.42
C ARG A 93 12.00 4.21 -3.94
N TYR A 94 11.09 3.42 -3.39
CA TYR A 94 11.34 2.03 -2.96
C TYR A 94 12.48 1.91 -1.94
N HIS A 95 12.47 2.78 -0.93
CA HIS A 95 13.43 2.77 0.17
C HIS A 95 12.73 2.69 1.51
N SER A 96 13.40 2.11 2.50
CA SER A 96 12.98 2.18 3.89
C SER A 96 13.62 3.40 4.57
N ILE A 97 13.11 3.76 5.74
CA ILE A 97 13.72 4.83 6.55
C ILE A 97 15.17 4.48 6.86
N ASN A 98 15.44 3.23 7.27
CA ASN A 98 16.79 2.80 7.62
C ASN A 98 17.76 2.80 6.44
N ASP A 99 17.27 2.74 5.20
CA ASP A 99 18.13 2.85 4.01
C ASP A 99 18.72 4.25 3.83
N VAL A 100 18.02 5.29 4.29
CA VAL A 100 18.33 6.68 3.95
C VAL A 100 18.55 7.59 5.16
N ILE A 101 18.25 7.13 6.36
CA ILE A 101 18.34 7.93 7.58
C ILE A 101 19.77 8.44 7.82
N ALA A 102 19.88 9.71 8.22
CA ALA A 102 21.14 10.37 8.55
C ALA A 102 20.96 11.23 9.79
N ASN A 103 22.08 11.77 10.30
CA ASN A 103 22.07 12.62 11.51
C ASN A 103 21.20 13.87 11.37
N GLN A 104 21.04 14.37 10.14
CA GLN A 104 20.23 15.55 9.86
C GLN A 104 18.77 15.24 9.55
N SER A 105 18.38 13.98 9.55
CA SER A 105 16.98 13.59 9.30
C SER A 105 16.09 14.06 10.43
N VAL A 106 15.05 14.84 10.11
CA VAL A 106 14.10 15.39 11.08
C VAL A 106 12.80 14.62 11.07
N ALA A 107 12.28 14.30 9.88
CA ALA A 107 11.02 13.62 9.71
C ALA A 107 10.97 12.86 8.40
N PHE A 108 10.13 11.83 8.36
CA PHE A 108 9.82 11.08 7.14
C PHE A 108 8.31 11.01 6.94
N TYR A 109 7.92 11.08 5.68
CA TYR A 109 6.53 11.08 5.25
C TYR A 109 6.32 10.07 4.13
N ILE A 110 5.10 9.60 3.99
CA ILE A 110 4.67 8.89 2.79
C ILE A 110 3.95 9.88 1.89
N LEU A 111 4.37 9.96 0.63
CA LEU A 111 3.65 10.73 -0.39
C LEU A 111 2.58 9.84 -1.01
N ASN A 112 1.33 10.23 -0.87
CA ASN A 112 0.19 9.51 -1.41
C ASN A 112 -0.11 9.90 -2.85
N ASP A 113 -0.90 9.07 -3.55
CA ASP A 113 -1.27 9.32 -4.96
C ASP A 113 -2.06 10.62 -5.14
N ASP A 114 -2.80 11.05 -4.12
CA ASP A 114 -3.59 12.28 -4.15
C ASP A 114 -2.80 13.53 -3.77
N GLN A 115 -1.46 13.44 -3.71
CA GLN A 115 -0.53 14.52 -3.36
C GLN A 115 -0.53 14.89 -1.88
N THR A 116 -1.23 14.18 -1.02
CA THR A 116 -1.12 14.35 0.43
C THR A 116 0.07 13.60 0.97
N MET A 117 0.56 13.99 2.14
CA MET A 117 1.68 13.32 2.82
C MET A 117 1.27 12.95 4.24
N ASP A 118 1.61 11.72 4.64
CA ASP A 118 1.39 11.23 6.00
C ASP A 118 2.71 11.17 6.76
N LEU A 119 2.78 11.84 7.90
CA LEU A 119 3.95 11.80 8.78
C LEU A 119 4.05 10.40 9.40
N ILE A 120 5.19 9.73 9.21
CA ILE A 120 5.40 8.37 9.73
C ILE A 120 6.53 8.27 10.75
N TRP A 121 7.48 9.20 10.74
CA TRP A 121 8.65 9.18 11.62
C TRP A 121 9.07 10.60 11.96
N LYS A 122 9.40 10.85 13.21
CA LYS A 122 9.82 12.17 13.67
C LYS A 122 10.69 12.05 14.92
N ASN A 123 11.76 12.84 14.96
CA ASN A 123 12.64 12.96 16.14
C ASN A 123 13.14 11.60 16.67
N GLY A 124 13.53 10.72 15.76
CA GLY A 124 14.19 9.46 16.10
C GLY A 124 13.25 8.27 16.29
N LYS A 125 11.94 8.41 16.06
CA LYS A 125 11.00 7.30 16.24
C LYS A 125 9.79 7.36 15.32
N MET A 126 9.19 6.20 15.12
CA MET A 126 7.93 6.09 14.39
C MET A 126 6.81 6.82 15.13
N VAL A 127 5.92 7.43 14.34
CA VAL A 127 4.69 8.05 14.84
C VAL A 127 3.65 6.95 15.10
N GLU A 128 2.92 7.04 16.18
CA GLU A 128 1.84 6.10 16.51
C GLU A 128 0.50 6.58 15.98
#